data_875a8a747fe5386509c694a9df14dd58
#
_entry.id   875a8a747fe5386509c694a9df14dd58
#
_cell.length_a   1.000
_cell.length_b   1.000
_cell.length_c   1.000
_cell.angle_alpha   90.00
_cell.angle_beta   90.00
_cell.angle_gamma   90.00
#
_symmetry.space_group_name_H-M   'P 1'
#
loop_
_entity.id
_entity.type
_entity.pdbx_description
1 polymer ?
#
loop_
_entity_poly.entity_id
_entity_poly.type
_entity_poly.pdbx_seq_one_letter_code
_entity_poly.pdbx_strand_id
1 'polypeptide(L)'
;LITKYYTMNIPKIVKTSQADLEKVKGVLTLGFSSDALLRWVFPDASSYLKCFDIWMGEFSKIAFKNNIVYSEENFFGSSLWHPPGVEFDSSVLAPTFEYVPAERIEVVIKFFEEFEKYHPNDAWYLPFIAVDPSQQRQGIGSFLLKEALQMIDEKGDRAYLEASNEMNKALYERHGFVEIGRVQFEDSPPAFPMIRESSN
;
A
#
# COMPACT_ATOMS: atom_id res chain seq x y z
N LEU A 1 -33.32 -29.97 3.95
CA LEU A 1 -33.02 -28.54 3.68
C LEU A 1 -32.23 -28.02 4.89
N ILE A 2 -30.90 -28.07 4.79
CA ILE A 2 -30.01 -27.49 5.80
C ILE A 2 -29.70 -26.07 5.31
N THR A 3 -30.36 -25.08 5.90
CA THR A 3 -30.00 -23.67 5.72
C THR A 3 -28.65 -23.45 6.42
N LYS A 4 -27.56 -23.49 5.64
CA LYS A 4 -26.23 -23.05 6.13
C LYS A 4 -26.36 -21.55 6.38
N TYR A 5 -26.48 -21.14 7.64
CA TYR A 5 -26.20 -19.78 8.07
C TYR A 5 -24.71 -19.53 7.80
N TYR A 6 -24.38 -18.83 6.73
CA TYR A 6 -23.09 -18.20 6.57
C TYR A 6 -22.99 -17.11 7.64
N THR A 7 -22.45 -17.43 8.79
CA THR A 7 -21.89 -16.38 9.65
C THR A 7 -20.77 -15.72 8.84
N MET A 8 -21.00 -14.49 8.38
CA MET A 8 -19.92 -13.70 7.82
C MET A 8 -18.86 -13.56 8.93
N ASN A 9 -17.75 -14.23 8.74
CA ASN A 9 -16.61 -14.11 9.65
C ASN A 9 -16.06 -12.69 9.45
N ILE A 10 -16.35 -11.80 10.39
CA ILE A 10 -15.83 -10.42 10.34
C ILE A 10 -14.32 -10.51 10.55
N PRO A 11 -13.50 -10.02 9.59
CA PRO A 11 -12.06 -10.03 9.74
C PRO A 11 -11.64 -9.26 10.99
N LYS A 12 -10.84 -9.88 11.83
CA LYS A 12 -10.30 -9.22 13.02
C LYS A 12 -8.96 -8.60 12.68
N ILE A 13 -8.88 -7.28 12.80
CA ILE A 13 -7.67 -6.51 12.54
C ILE A 13 -6.95 -6.25 13.87
N VAL A 14 -5.64 -6.42 13.84
CA VAL A 14 -4.75 -6.23 15.00
C VAL A 14 -3.57 -5.33 14.63
N LYS A 15 -3.07 -4.58 15.61
CA LYS A 15 -1.76 -3.94 15.48
C LYS A 15 -0.68 -5.01 15.51
N THR A 16 0.25 -4.93 14.57
CA THR A 16 1.26 -5.96 14.34
C THR A 16 2.60 -5.52 14.92
N SER A 17 3.25 -6.43 15.61
CA SER A 17 4.58 -6.18 16.19
C SER A 17 5.71 -6.42 15.19
N GLN A 18 6.89 -5.84 15.48
CA GLN A 18 8.10 -6.06 14.68
C GLN A 18 8.51 -7.54 14.58
N ALA A 19 8.12 -8.37 15.54
CA ALA A 19 8.40 -9.81 15.52
C ALA A 19 7.71 -10.55 14.35
N ASP A 20 6.65 -9.97 13.80
CA ASP A 20 5.89 -10.54 12.70
C ASP A 20 6.23 -9.91 11.32
N LEU A 21 7.33 -9.16 11.22
CA LEU A 21 7.76 -8.48 10.00
C LEU A 21 7.75 -9.40 8.77
N GLU A 22 8.28 -10.62 8.88
CA GLU A 22 8.36 -11.56 7.74
C GLU A 22 6.98 -12.03 7.27
N LYS A 23 6.00 -12.13 8.17
CA LYS A 23 4.61 -12.44 7.79
C LYS A 23 3.96 -11.26 7.05
N VAL A 24 4.20 -10.04 7.52
CA VAL A 24 3.74 -8.80 6.85
C VAL A 24 4.37 -8.70 5.47
N LYS A 25 5.69 -8.84 5.34
CA LYS A 25 6.39 -8.85 4.06
C LYS A 25 5.83 -9.92 3.11
N GLY A 26 5.60 -11.12 3.64
CA GLY A 26 5.06 -12.25 2.85
C GLY A 26 3.70 -11.93 2.23
N VAL A 27 2.73 -11.47 3.02
CA VAL A 27 1.39 -11.17 2.50
C VAL A 27 1.40 -9.97 1.55
N LEU A 28 2.20 -8.94 1.81
CA LEU A 28 2.33 -7.79 0.91
C LEU A 28 2.97 -8.23 -0.42
N THR A 29 4.03 -9.05 -0.37
CA THR A 29 4.68 -9.59 -1.59
C THR A 29 3.71 -10.41 -2.44
N LEU A 30 2.90 -11.27 -1.82
CA LEU A 30 1.87 -12.04 -2.54
C LEU A 30 0.80 -11.13 -3.15
N GLY A 31 0.30 -10.16 -2.38
CA GLY A 31 -0.77 -9.28 -2.82
C GLY A 31 -0.37 -8.36 -3.98
N PHE A 32 0.89 -7.93 -4.03
CA PHE A 32 1.43 -7.09 -5.10
C PHE A 32 2.07 -7.87 -6.25
N SER A 33 2.12 -9.21 -6.21
CA SER A 33 2.82 -10.04 -7.21
C SER A 33 2.33 -9.86 -8.64
N SER A 34 1.10 -9.42 -8.84
CA SER A 34 0.51 -9.12 -10.14
C SER A 34 0.16 -7.63 -10.32
N ASP A 35 0.64 -6.75 -9.45
CA ASP A 35 0.42 -5.31 -9.58
C ASP A 35 1.07 -4.78 -10.85
N ALA A 36 0.28 -4.12 -11.70
CA ALA A 36 0.73 -3.70 -13.02
C ALA A 36 1.88 -2.69 -12.96
N LEU A 37 1.87 -1.77 -11.99
CA LEU A 37 2.92 -0.77 -11.83
C LEU A 37 4.23 -1.40 -11.39
N LEU A 38 4.19 -2.24 -10.35
CA LEU A 38 5.40 -2.91 -9.85
C LEU A 38 5.96 -3.90 -10.88
N ARG A 39 5.10 -4.57 -11.66
CA ARG A 39 5.54 -5.47 -12.75
C ARG A 39 6.03 -4.69 -13.98
N TRP A 40 5.62 -3.44 -14.16
CA TRP A 40 6.20 -2.55 -15.16
C TRP A 40 7.61 -2.09 -14.76
N VAL A 41 7.84 -1.80 -13.47
CA VAL A 41 9.17 -1.45 -12.93
C VAL A 41 10.09 -2.66 -12.91
N PHE A 42 9.60 -3.82 -12.43
CA PHE A 42 10.34 -5.09 -12.29
C PHE A 42 9.63 -6.20 -13.08
N PRO A 43 9.86 -6.32 -14.42
CA PRO A 43 9.08 -7.20 -15.28
C PRO A 43 9.24 -8.69 -14.98
N ASP A 44 10.44 -9.14 -14.63
CA ASP A 44 10.68 -10.54 -14.31
C ASP A 44 10.42 -10.85 -12.82
N ALA A 45 10.02 -12.09 -12.55
CA ALA A 45 9.64 -12.51 -11.21
C ALA A 45 10.80 -12.46 -10.20
N SER A 46 12.02 -12.76 -10.63
CA SER A 46 13.19 -12.78 -9.75
C SER A 46 13.55 -11.38 -9.29
N SER A 47 13.61 -10.42 -10.23
CA SER A 47 13.82 -8.99 -9.93
C SER A 47 12.72 -8.45 -9.04
N TYR A 48 11.44 -8.75 -9.35
CA TYR A 48 10.33 -8.35 -8.50
C TYR A 48 10.48 -8.83 -7.06
N LEU A 49 10.68 -10.14 -6.85
CA LEU A 49 10.79 -10.71 -5.51
C LEU A 49 11.94 -10.12 -4.71
N LYS A 50 13.10 -9.92 -5.35
CA LYS A 50 14.29 -9.36 -4.70
C LYS A 50 14.10 -7.88 -4.36
N CYS A 51 13.64 -7.07 -5.31
CA CYS A 51 13.50 -5.63 -5.13
C CYS A 51 12.35 -5.30 -4.19
N PHE A 52 11.21 -6.00 -4.31
CA PHE A 52 10.07 -5.77 -3.44
C PHE A 52 10.37 -6.16 -1.99
N ASP A 53 11.18 -7.20 -1.75
CA ASP A 53 11.66 -7.54 -0.40
C ASP A 53 12.48 -6.40 0.23
N ILE A 54 13.36 -5.76 -0.55
CA ILE A 54 14.12 -4.58 -0.12
C ILE A 54 13.16 -3.42 0.19
N TRP A 55 12.22 -3.12 -0.71
CA TRP A 55 11.23 -2.06 -0.51
C TRP A 55 10.41 -2.29 0.75
N MET A 56 9.89 -3.52 0.92
CA MET A 56 9.11 -3.85 2.12
C MET A 56 9.92 -3.70 3.40
N GLY A 57 11.20 -4.07 3.37
CA GLY A 57 12.11 -3.86 4.50
C GLY A 57 12.24 -2.37 4.87
N GLU A 58 12.47 -1.50 3.88
CA GLU A 58 12.69 -0.07 4.12
C GLU A 58 11.41 0.66 4.57
N PHE A 59 10.30 0.48 3.85
CA PHE A 59 9.02 1.11 4.20
C PHE A 59 8.48 0.61 5.55
N SER A 60 8.70 -0.66 5.89
CA SER A 60 8.27 -1.22 7.17
C SER A 60 8.99 -0.60 8.37
N LYS A 61 10.25 -0.14 8.24
CA LYS A 61 10.99 0.48 9.35
C LYS A 61 10.23 1.66 9.96
N ILE A 62 9.69 2.54 9.12
CA ILE A 62 8.91 3.70 9.58
C ILE A 62 7.62 3.24 10.26
N ALA A 63 6.88 2.33 9.61
CA ALA A 63 5.59 1.87 10.10
C ALA A 63 5.71 1.15 11.44
N PHE A 64 6.67 0.24 11.61
CA PHE A 64 6.90 -0.46 12.87
C PHE A 64 7.42 0.45 13.98
N LYS A 65 8.35 1.37 13.67
CA LYS A 65 8.85 2.36 14.62
C LYS A 65 7.73 3.18 15.26
N ASN A 66 6.67 3.44 14.50
CA ASN A 66 5.53 4.25 14.94
C ASN A 66 4.32 3.41 15.38
N ASN A 67 4.41 2.07 15.44
CA ASN A 67 3.31 1.15 15.79
C ASN A 67 2.05 1.33 14.93
N ILE A 68 2.22 1.48 13.62
CA ILE A 68 1.15 1.74 12.65
C ILE A 68 1.14 0.72 11.50
N VAL A 69 1.42 -0.53 11.87
CA VAL A 69 1.22 -1.70 11.03
C VAL A 69 -0.03 -2.43 11.51
N TYR A 70 -0.95 -2.66 10.59
CA TYR A 70 -2.18 -3.41 10.87
C TYR A 70 -2.22 -4.65 10.02
N SER A 71 -2.63 -5.78 10.61
CA SER A 71 -2.82 -7.04 9.90
C SER A 71 -4.14 -7.70 10.31
N GLU A 72 -4.71 -8.49 9.41
CA GLU A 72 -5.71 -9.47 9.80
C GLU A 72 -5.00 -10.53 10.69
N GLU A 73 -5.67 -11.04 11.75
CA GLU A 73 -5.04 -11.85 12.82
C GLU A 73 -4.30 -13.11 12.32
N ASN A 74 -4.65 -13.64 11.15
CA ASN A 74 -3.98 -14.76 10.49
C ASN A 74 -3.02 -14.32 9.36
N PHE A 75 -2.75 -13.04 9.22
CA PHE A 75 -1.91 -12.45 8.17
C PHE A 75 -2.43 -12.68 6.75
N PHE A 76 -3.74 -12.74 6.56
CA PHE A 76 -4.36 -12.76 5.24
C PHE A 76 -4.38 -11.39 4.56
N GLY A 77 -4.03 -10.34 5.28
CA GLY A 77 -3.85 -8.99 4.75
C GLY A 77 -3.09 -8.12 5.74
N SER A 78 -2.37 -7.13 5.21
CA SER A 78 -1.62 -6.16 6.02
C SER A 78 -1.60 -4.79 5.36
N SER A 79 -1.43 -3.74 6.18
CA SER A 79 -1.20 -2.37 5.74
C SER A 79 -0.08 -1.72 6.54
N LEU A 80 0.73 -0.93 5.82
CA LEU A 80 1.79 -0.09 6.39
C LEU A 80 1.35 1.36 6.28
N TRP A 81 1.52 2.13 7.36
CA TRP A 81 1.23 3.55 7.37
C TRP A 81 2.46 4.35 7.81
N HIS A 82 2.59 5.56 7.29
CA HIS A 82 3.60 6.53 7.74
C HIS A 82 2.90 7.76 8.32
N PRO A 83 3.34 8.28 9.47
CA PRO A 83 2.69 9.43 10.09
C PRO A 83 3.07 10.74 9.37
N PRO A 84 2.26 11.81 9.52
CA PRO A 84 2.58 13.13 8.98
C PRO A 84 3.96 13.62 9.43
N GLY A 85 4.65 14.35 8.53
CA GLY A 85 5.95 14.95 8.80
C GLY A 85 7.13 13.97 8.87
N VAL A 86 6.94 12.70 8.53
CA VAL A 86 8.03 11.73 8.40
C VAL A 86 8.40 11.59 6.93
N GLU A 87 9.60 12.04 6.59
CA GLU A 87 10.16 11.86 5.25
C GLU A 87 10.70 10.44 5.07
N PHE A 88 10.43 9.86 3.90
CA PHE A 88 11.03 8.61 3.46
C PHE A 88 12.26 8.92 2.61
N ASP A 89 13.42 8.45 3.04
CA ASP A 89 14.65 8.57 2.25
C ASP A 89 14.62 7.57 1.08
N SER A 90 14.17 8.01 -0.08
CA SER A 90 14.08 7.16 -1.28
C SER A 90 15.44 6.69 -1.80
N SER A 91 16.55 7.31 -1.38
CA SER A 91 17.90 6.89 -1.79
C SER A 91 18.26 5.47 -1.36
N VAL A 92 17.61 4.95 -0.30
CA VAL A 92 17.77 3.56 0.16
C VAL A 92 17.28 2.54 -0.87
N LEU A 93 16.43 2.96 -1.82
CA LEU A 93 15.92 2.12 -2.90
C LEU A 93 16.85 2.11 -4.14
N ALA A 94 17.86 2.98 -4.19
CA ALA A 94 18.76 3.09 -5.33
C ALA A 94 19.37 1.74 -5.81
N PRO A 95 19.75 0.79 -4.93
CA PRO A 95 20.26 -0.51 -5.36
C PRO A 95 19.27 -1.33 -6.20
N THR A 96 17.95 -1.04 -6.11
CA THR A 96 16.95 -1.77 -6.90
C THR A 96 16.87 -1.31 -8.36
N PHE A 97 17.42 -0.14 -8.68
CA PHE A 97 17.43 0.37 -10.06
C PHE A 97 18.28 -0.47 -11.02
N GLU A 98 19.25 -1.25 -10.53
CA GLU A 98 19.99 -2.21 -11.35
C GLU A 98 19.11 -3.31 -11.97
N TYR A 99 17.89 -3.51 -11.42
CA TYR A 99 16.91 -4.49 -11.87
C TYR A 99 15.80 -3.88 -12.74
N VAL A 100 15.80 -2.57 -12.91
CA VAL A 100 14.91 -1.87 -13.85
C VAL A 100 15.51 -2.01 -15.24
N PRO A 101 14.73 -2.34 -16.30
CA PRO A 101 15.23 -2.32 -17.68
C PRO A 101 15.87 -0.97 -18.00
N ALA A 102 17.08 -1.01 -18.58
CA ALA A 102 17.90 0.20 -18.78
C ALA A 102 17.15 1.30 -19.57
N GLU A 103 16.34 0.91 -20.54
CA GLU A 103 15.51 1.79 -21.36
C GLU A 103 14.36 2.44 -20.58
N ARG A 104 14.02 1.94 -19.39
CA ARG A 104 12.93 2.46 -18.54
C ARG A 104 13.40 3.30 -17.36
N ILE A 105 14.69 3.28 -17.03
CA ILE A 105 15.19 3.93 -15.80
C ILE A 105 14.76 5.41 -15.73
N GLU A 106 14.95 6.16 -16.82
CA GLU A 106 14.61 7.59 -16.85
C GLU A 106 13.09 7.83 -16.67
N VAL A 107 12.26 7.00 -17.29
CA VAL A 107 10.80 7.11 -17.20
C VAL A 107 10.31 6.71 -15.80
N VAL A 108 10.92 5.66 -15.20
CA VAL A 108 10.61 5.24 -13.83
C VAL A 108 10.96 6.33 -12.82
N ILE A 109 12.12 6.99 -12.97
CA ILE A 109 12.50 8.12 -12.12
C ILE A 109 11.47 9.24 -12.24
N LYS A 110 11.15 9.68 -13.46
CA LYS A 110 10.14 10.73 -13.70
C LYS A 110 8.77 10.35 -13.12
N PHE A 111 8.40 9.08 -13.19
CA PHE A 111 7.14 8.58 -12.64
C PHE A 111 7.08 8.78 -11.12
N PHE A 112 8.13 8.43 -10.40
CA PHE A 112 8.18 8.60 -8.95
C PHE A 112 8.35 10.06 -8.52
N GLU A 113 9.12 10.87 -9.26
CA GLU A 113 9.22 12.31 -9.04
C GLU A 113 7.87 13.01 -9.19
N GLU A 114 7.00 12.52 -10.07
CA GLU A 114 5.65 13.07 -10.21
C GLU A 114 4.77 12.79 -9.00
N PHE A 115 4.90 11.63 -8.35
CA PHE A 115 4.20 11.35 -7.09
C PHE A 115 4.55 12.34 -6.00
N GLU A 116 5.82 12.72 -5.88
CA GLU A 116 6.27 13.68 -4.85
C GLU A 116 5.53 15.02 -4.93
N LYS A 117 5.09 15.44 -6.13
CA LYS A 117 4.33 16.68 -6.31
C LYS A 117 2.93 16.63 -5.69
N TYR A 118 2.38 15.45 -5.54
CA TYR A 118 1.06 15.24 -4.93
C TYR A 118 1.14 14.89 -3.44
N HIS A 119 2.30 14.43 -2.96
CA HIS A 119 2.47 13.93 -1.61
C HIS A 119 2.42 15.06 -0.57
N PRO A 120 1.37 15.14 0.29
CA PRO A 120 1.29 16.17 1.30
C PRO A 120 2.11 15.80 2.54
N ASN A 121 2.87 16.75 3.09
CA ASN A 121 3.68 16.52 4.29
C ASN A 121 2.85 16.39 5.59
N ASP A 122 1.58 16.80 5.56
CA ASP A 122 0.69 16.87 6.71
C ASP A 122 -0.41 15.80 6.71
N ALA A 123 -0.27 14.75 5.89
CA ALA A 123 -1.20 13.63 5.84
C ALA A 123 -0.53 12.30 6.26
N TRP A 124 -1.35 11.38 6.75
CA TRP A 124 -0.95 9.99 6.94
C TRP A 124 -0.80 9.34 5.56
N TYR A 125 0.34 8.74 5.31
CA TYR A 125 0.62 8.07 4.04
C TYR A 125 0.42 6.56 4.14
N LEU A 126 -0.32 5.99 3.20
CA LEU A 126 -0.49 4.55 3.02
C LEU A 126 0.36 4.06 1.84
N PRO A 127 1.65 3.71 2.03
CA PRO A 127 2.47 3.20 0.95
C PRO A 127 2.03 1.81 0.48
N PHE A 128 1.61 0.93 1.40
CA PHE A 128 1.26 -0.44 1.06
C PHE A 128 0.08 -0.96 1.86
N ILE A 129 -0.87 -1.56 1.15
CA ILE A 129 -1.95 -2.39 1.67
C ILE A 129 -2.21 -3.53 0.70
N ALA A 130 -2.25 -4.75 1.19
CA ALA A 130 -2.60 -5.89 0.35
C ALA A 130 -3.31 -6.99 1.13
N VAL A 131 -4.00 -7.84 0.39
CA VAL A 131 -4.67 -9.05 0.87
C VAL A 131 -4.16 -10.21 0.03
N ASP A 132 -3.85 -11.33 0.68
CA ASP A 132 -3.51 -12.58 0.03
C ASP A 132 -4.51 -12.87 -1.12
N PRO A 133 -4.04 -13.11 -2.34
CA PRO A 133 -4.92 -13.39 -3.49
C PRO A 133 -5.97 -14.49 -3.22
N SER A 134 -5.63 -15.48 -2.40
CA SER A 134 -6.55 -16.57 -2.02
C SER A 134 -7.67 -16.13 -1.06
N GLN A 135 -7.54 -14.95 -0.42
CA GLN A 135 -8.45 -14.43 0.60
C GLN A 135 -9.10 -13.09 0.21
N GLN A 136 -8.92 -12.67 -1.02
CA GLN A 136 -9.55 -11.45 -1.53
C GLN A 136 -11.08 -11.56 -1.58
N ARG A 137 -11.76 -10.41 -1.70
CA ARG A 137 -13.23 -10.28 -1.76
C ARG A 137 -13.99 -10.71 -0.49
N GLN A 138 -13.27 -10.89 0.62
CA GLN A 138 -13.84 -11.18 1.94
C GLN A 138 -13.91 -9.94 2.85
N GLY A 139 -13.63 -8.75 2.31
CA GLY A 139 -13.69 -7.48 3.03
C GLY A 139 -12.44 -7.11 3.84
N ILE A 140 -11.40 -7.97 3.88
CA ILE A 140 -10.18 -7.75 4.69
C ILE A 140 -9.55 -6.38 4.41
N GLY A 141 -9.35 -6.00 3.14
CA GLY A 141 -8.79 -4.69 2.79
C GLY A 141 -9.62 -3.51 3.31
N SER A 142 -10.96 -3.63 3.26
CA SER A 142 -11.85 -2.61 3.82
C SER A 142 -11.75 -2.50 5.34
N PHE A 143 -11.60 -3.62 6.06
CA PHE A 143 -11.42 -3.61 7.51
C PHE A 143 -10.05 -3.06 7.91
N LEU A 144 -8.97 -3.38 7.17
CA LEU A 144 -7.64 -2.77 7.37
C LEU A 144 -7.68 -1.24 7.24
N LEU A 145 -8.35 -0.74 6.19
CA LEU A 145 -8.54 0.70 6.00
C LEU A 145 -9.34 1.31 7.15
N LYS A 146 -10.47 0.72 7.53
CA LYS A 146 -11.33 1.24 8.60
C LYS A 146 -10.59 1.38 9.92
N GLU A 147 -9.81 0.38 10.31
CA GLU A 147 -9.06 0.39 11.58
C GLU A 147 -8.05 1.54 11.63
N ALA A 148 -7.30 1.74 10.55
CA ALA A 148 -6.34 2.84 10.48
C ALA A 148 -7.04 4.20 10.38
N LEU A 149 -8.07 4.31 9.53
CA LEU A 149 -8.78 5.57 9.31
C LEU A 149 -9.54 6.04 10.56
N GLN A 150 -10.03 5.11 11.40
CA GLN A 150 -10.61 5.48 12.68
C GLN A 150 -9.59 6.22 13.56
N MET A 151 -8.37 5.70 13.68
CA MET A 151 -7.29 6.35 14.45
C MET A 151 -6.90 7.70 13.84
N ILE A 152 -6.91 7.82 12.51
CA ILE A 152 -6.61 9.06 11.81
C ILE A 152 -7.70 10.10 12.04
N ASP A 153 -8.97 9.71 11.96
CA ASP A 153 -10.13 10.58 12.22
C ASP A 153 -10.15 11.09 13.68
N GLU A 154 -9.84 10.23 14.66
CA GLU A 154 -9.74 10.62 16.07
C GLU A 154 -8.70 11.73 16.32
N LYS A 155 -7.69 11.85 15.42
CA LYS A 155 -6.68 12.91 15.46
C LYS A 155 -7.08 14.16 14.67
N GLY A 156 -8.12 14.07 13.85
CA GLY A 156 -8.51 15.14 12.93
C GLY A 156 -7.56 15.30 11.73
N ASP A 157 -6.79 14.27 11.43
CA ASP A 157 -5.77 14.29 10.39
C ASP A 157 -6.30 13.82 9.02
N ARG A 158 -5.55 14.14 7.96
CA ARG A 158 -5.78 13.68 6.59
C ARG A 158 -5.05 12.38 6.30
N ALA A 159 -5.49 11.66 5.26
CA ALA A 159 -4.82 10.48 4.73
C ALA A 159 -4.55 10.62 3.23
N TYR A 160 -3.44 10.08 2.76
CA TYR A 160 -2.99 10.09 1.37
C TYR A 160 -2.51 8.71 0.92
N LEU A 161 -2.71 8.41 -0.35
CA LEU A 161 -2.20 7.21 -1.01
C LEU A 161 -2.11 7.41 -2.54
N GLU A 162 -1.40 6.50 -3.22
CA GLU A 162 -1.46 6.34 -4.67
C GLU A 162 -2.12 4.99 -5.02
N ALA A 163 -3.29 5.04 -5.66
CA ALA A 163 -3.93 3.82 -6.16
C ALA A 163 -3.26 3.37 -7.46
N SER A 164 -2.79 2.12 -7.51
CA SER A 164 -2.08 1.57 -8.67
C SER A 164 -2.99 1.08 -9.81
N ASN A 165 -4.30 1.13 -9.62
CA ASN A 165 -5.30 0.74 -10.63
C ASN A 165 -6.71 1.20 -10.25
N GLU A 166 -7.63 1.19 -11.23
CA GLU A 166 -9.04 1.62 -11.06
C GLU A 166 -9.81 0.78 -10.02
N MET A 167 -9.51 -0.50 -9.89
CA MET A 167 -10.22 -1.36 -8.93
C MET A 167 -9.84 -0.99 -7.49
N ASN A 168 -8.57 -0.71 -7.24
CA ASN A 168 -8.08 -0.24 -5.94
C ASN A 168 -8.61 1.17 -5.66
N LYS A 169 -8.61 2.07 -6.65
CA LYS A 169 -9.21 3.40 -6.56
C LYS A 169 -10.66 3.32 -6.07
N ALA A 170 -11.50 2.47 -6.69
CA ALA A 170 -12.88 2.27 -6.27
C ALA A 170 -13.03 1.77 -4.82
N LEU A 171 -12.06 1.00 -4.30
CA LEU A 171 -12.02 0.66 -2.87
C LEU A 171 -11.79 1.90 -2.01
N TYR A 172 -10.82 2.72 -2.34
CA TYR A 172 -10.46 3.92 -1.58
C TYR A 172 -11.56 4.98 -1.62
N GLU A 173 -12.23 5.18 -2.77
CA GLU A 173 -13.38 6.07 -2.89
C GLU A 173 -14.51 5.69 -1.91
N ARG A 174 -14.80 4.41 -1.71
CA ARG A 174 -15.77 3.94 -0.71
C ARG A 174 -15.36 4.24 0.74
N HIS A 175 -14.09 4.56 0.96
CA HIS A 175 -13.56 4.99 2.26
C HIS A 175 -13.32 6.50 2.36
N GLY A 176 -13.87 7.28 1.42
CA GLY A 176 -13.84 8.74 1.45
C GLY A 176 -12.61 9.39 0.83
N PHE A 177 -11.74 8.61 0.15
CA PHE A 177 -10.65 9.19 -0.63
C PHE A 177 -11.18 9.78 -1.94
N VAL A 178 -10.58 10.89 -2.33
CA VAL A 178 -10.87 11.60 -3.58
C VAL A 178 -9.60 11.65 -4.43
N GLU A 179 -9.71 11.34 -5.71
CA GLU A 179 -8.62 11.50 -6.67
C GLU A 179 -8.24 12.96 -6.81
N ILE A 180 -6.94 13.27 -6.72
CA ILE A 180 -6.38 14.61 -6.88
C ILE A 180 -5.44 14.72 -8.07
N GLY A 181 -5.18 13.61 -8.77
CA GLY A 181 -4.34 13.59 -9.95
C GLY A 181 -4.25 12.22 -10.60
N ARG A 182 -3.57 12.20 -11.74
CA ARG A 182 -3.24 10.97 -12.47
C ARG A 182 -1.80 11.05 -12.94
N VAL A 183 -1.02 10.05 -12.61
CA VAL A 183 0.37 9.92 -13.07
C VAL A 183 0.46 8.79 -14.07
N GLN A 184 0.93 9.10 -15.26
CA GLN A 184 1.16 8.14 -16.34
C GLN A 184 2.20 8.70 -17.31
N PHE A 185 3.22 7.94 -17.62
CA PHE A 185 4.26 8.29 -18.59
C PHE A 185 4.46 7.14 -19.58
N GLU A 186 4.53 7.48 -20.87
CA GLU A 186 4.76 6.52 -21.96
C GLU A 186 3.86 5.28 -21.83
N ASP A 187 4.46 4.09 -21.66
CA ASP A 187 3.77 2.81 -21.52
C ASP A 187 3.48 2.42 -20.07
N SER A 188 3.72 3.32 -19.08
CA SER A 188 3.43 3.00 -17.69
C SER A 188 1.94 2.76 -17.46
N PRO A 189 1.57 1.88 -16.54
CA PRO A 189 0.22 1.86 -16.01
C PRO A 189 -0.12 3.20 -15.36
N PRO A 190 -1.39 3.63 -15.37
CA PRO A 190 -1.80 4.82 -14.62
C PRO A 190 -1.79 4.55 -13.13
N ALA A 191 -1.42 5.57 -12.35
CA ALA A 191 -1.63 5.59 -10.92
C ALA A 191 -2.35 6.88 -10.51
N PHE A 192 -3.08 6.81 -9.40
CA PHE A 192 -4.02 7.84 -9.00
C PHE A 192 -3.67 8.31 -7.58
N PRO A 193 -2.99 9.46 -7.44
CA PRO A 193 -2.88 10.15 -6.16
C PRO A 193 -4.26 10.48 -5.59
N MET A 194 -4.51 10.10 -4.33
CA MET A 194 -5.79 10.27 -3.68
C MET A 194 -5.61 10.81 -2.27
N ILE A 195 -6.50 11.71 -1.86
CA ILE A 195 -6.52 12.29 -0.52
C ILE A 195 -7.86 12.07 0.15
N ARG A 196 -7.85 11.97 1.47
CA ARG A 196 -9.04 11.91 2.30
C ARG A 196 -8.90 12.91 3.44
N GLU A 197 -9.88 13.79 3.58
CA GLU A 197 -10.01 14.67 4.72
C GLU A 197 -10.55 13.88 5.93
N SER A 198 -10.28 14.36 7.15
CA SER A 198 -10.87 13.78 8.35
C SER A 198 -12.41 13.82 8.28
N SER A 199 -13.04 12.81 8.84
CA SER A 199 -14.51 12.74 8.94
C SER A 199 -15.06 13.49 10.16
N ASN A 200 -14.22 14.11 10.99
CA ASN A 200 -14.58 14.87 12.19
C ASN A 200 -14.61 16.36 11.91
#